data_2e59d584b79067dcae6f9cd87610ed27
#
_entry.id   2e59d584b79067dcae6f9cd87610ed27
#
_cell.length_a   1.000
_cell.length_b   1.000
_cell.length_c   1.000
_cell.angle_alpha   90.00
_cell.angle_beta   90.00
_cell.angle_gamma   90.00
#
_symmetry.space_group_name_H-M   'P 1'
#
loop_
_entity.id
_entity.type
_entity.pdbx_description
1 polymer ?
#
loop_
_entity_poly.entity_id
_entity_poly.type
_entity_poly.pdbx_seq_one_letter_code
_entity_poly.pdbx_strand_id
1 'polypeptide(L)'
;MLIGLARRAQFARSLRSRRFAWLWSGQTISAMGDGAFLTALAWQVLLLTGSATAMGVALVAQSIPLVLFMLVGGVVADRLPRRLTLLWSDGARAVVTLIVAALGFSHHLQFWHLVALSALFGLAEAFFRPAYQSIPPELVPVEDLPSANALSSFTRSISMLIGPAVGAALVAAASPAGAFAFDGLTFIISAVCLAAMGRVDDQPHRADPPAAPPDMVRAPTAGEAVAVGAGVAGPTGAGGVVEPVAALADAIADALAEGELALAEANTEPAAAPTRRGGRGGRGVRGVLADIREGLSYVTGSTWLWLTIALASLGNVAFAPLQVSLPRLVHDTFHQGVWLLGAILTTVSIGSILATLVVGQFRRIRHRGIVGYVSLIISSASVALFGVPLSLLGFGAVHIGGLGGPGGLPAEAALALVSGAVMGAGLGVFEIIWATTMQELVPPDKLGRVSSVDWLGSLCLQPIGLAVVGALTDVVGPAWMFVAGGLLSVLLTALGLLSRQIRQLD
;
A
#
# COMPACT_ATOMS: atom_id res chain seq x y z
N MET A 1 30.01 -6.50 9.69
CA MET A 1 29.36 -6.23 11.01
C MET A 1 29.17 -4.74 11.28
N LEU A 2 30.21 -3.88 11.22
CA LEU A 2 30.09 -2.44 11.46
C LEU A 2 29.24 -1.68 10.46
N ILE A 3 29.24 -2.05 9.17
CA ILE A 3 28.42 -1.46 8.10
C ILE A 3 26.93 -1.77 8.33
N GLY A 4 26.58 -2.99 8.75
CA GLY A 4 25.20 -3.36 9.08
C GLY A 4 24.66 -2.62 10.31
N LEU A 5 25.50 -2.39 11.33
CA LEU A 5 25.14 -1.58 12.52
C LEU A 5 24.92 -0.10 12.15
N ALA A 6 25.75 0.45 11.27
CA ALA A 6 25.59 1.82 10.79
C ALA A 6 24.31 1.99 9.93
N ARG A 7 23.96 1.01 9.08
CA ARG A 7 22.73 1.00 8.27
C ARG A 7 21.49 0.86 9.16
N ARG A 8 21.49 -0.05 10.14
CA ARG A 8 20.40 -0.15 11.14
C ARG A 8 20.23 1.15 11.94
N ALA A 9 21.32 1.86 12.23
CA ALA A 9 21.28 3.16 12.89
C ALA A 9 20.68 4.24 11.98
N GLN A 10 20.87 4.17 10.67
CA GLN A 10 20.28 5.11 9.70
C GLN A 10 18.78 4.86 9.49
N PHE A 11 18.35 3.60 9.33
CA PHE A 11 16.94 3.24 9.16
C PHE A 11 16.06 3.68 10.33
N ALA A 12 16.57 3.54 11.57
CA ALA A 12 15.84 3.90 12.79
C ALA A 12 16.15 5.33 13.29
N ARG A 13 16.83 6.16 12.48
CA ARG A 13 17.30 7.47 12.91
C ARG A 13 16.16 8.42 13.29
N SER A 14 15.07 8.40 12.56
CA SER A 14 13.87 9.19 12.85
C SER A 14 13.20 8.81 14.19
N LEU A 15 13.39 7.57 14.71
CA LEU A 15 12.88 7.17 16.02
C LEU A 15 13.59 7.85 17.19
N ARG A 16 14.71 8.55 16.96
CA ARG A 16 15.34 9.42 17.96
C ARG A 16 14.45 10.60 18.33
N SER A 17 13.59 11.05 17.40
CA SER A 17 12.51 11.97 17.72
C SER A 17 11.45 11.23 18.53
N ARG A 18 11.34 11.53 19.83
CA ARG A 18 10.34 10.92 20.72
C ARG A 18 8.92 11.12 20.17
N ARG A 19 8.64 12.28 19.54
CA ARG A 19 7.34 12.59 18.94
C ARG A 19 7.05 11.69 17.75
N PHE A 20 8.02 11.51 16.87
CA PHE A 20 7.87 10.61 15.71
C PHE A 20 7.76 9.15 16.17
N ALA A 21 8.51 8.72 17.17
CA ALA A 21 8.42 7.37 17.72
C ALA A 21 7.02 7.05 18.26
N TRP A 22 6.37 7.98 18.96
CA TRP A 22 4.99 7.82 19.40
C TRP A 22 4.02 7.71 18.23
N LEU A 23 4.13 8.61 17.24
CA LEU A 23 3.32 8.56 16.03
C LEU A 23 3.47 7.21 15.33
N TRP A 24 4.71 6.83 15.04
CA TRP A 24 5.02 5.62 14.29
C TRP A 24 4.55 4.35 15.01
N SER A 25 4.80 4.23 16.30
CA SER A 25 4.37 3.06 17.08
C SER A 25 2.85 2.92 17.13
N GLY A 26 2.12 4.01 17.39
CA GLY A 26 0.67 4.01 17.37
C GLY A 26 0.10 3.62 16.02
N GLN A 27 0.63 4.21 14.95
CA GLN A 27 0.16 3.94 13.59
C GLN A 27 0.52 2.54 13.09
N THR A 28 1.65 1.98 13.52
CA THR A 28 2.01 0.60 13.17
C THR A 28 1.02 -0.39 13.78
N ILE A 29 0.66 -0.19 15.05
CA ILE A 29 -0.32 -1.03 15.73
C ILE A 29 -1.71 -0.89 15.09
N SER A 30 -2.15 0.35 14.81
CA SER A 30 -3.43 0.62 14.17
C SER A 30 -3.52 0.00 12.77
N ALA A 31 -2.49 0.14 11.95
CA ALA A 31 -2.49 -0.43 10.61
C ALA A 31 -2.58 -1.97 10.59
N MET A 32 -2.07 -2.65 11.62
CA MET A 32 -2.28 -4.10 11.79
C MET A 32 -3.75 -4.41 12.13
N GLY A 33 -4.40 -3.55 12.93
CA GLY A 33 -5.83 -3.61 13.20
C GLY A 33 -6.66 -3.46 11.94
N ASP A 34 -6.37 -2.46 11.09
CA ASP A 34 -7.06 -2.23 9.81
C ASP A 34 -7.05 -3.50 8.92
N GLY A 35 -5.91 -4.20 8.85
CA GLY A 35 -5.82 -5.46 8.10
C GLY A 35 -6.66 -6.59 8.69
N ALA A 36 -6.74 -6.67 10.03
CA ALA A 36 -7.59 -7.61 10.74
C ALA A 36 -9.09 -7.27 10.55
N PHE A 37 -9.44 -5.98 10.61
CA PHE A 37 -10.80 -5.49 10.36
C PHE A 37 -11.32 -5.89 8.98
N LEU A 38 -10.53 -5.69 7.91
CA LEU A 38 -10.93 -6.03 6.54
C LEU A 38 -11.25 -7.54 6.40
N THR A 39 -10.42 -8.39 7.00
CA THR A 39 -10.64 -9.84 6.99
C THR A 39 -11.91 -10.23 7.76
N ALA A 40 -12.11 -9.62 8.93
CA ALA A 40 -13.29 -9.85 9.76
C ALA A 40 -14.57 -9.33 9.08
N LEU A 41 -14.53 -8.14 8.46
CA LEU A 41 -15.65 -7.56 7.72
C LEU A 41 -16.09 -8.49 6.60
N ALA A 42 -15.12 -8.95 5.78
CA ALA A 42 -15.39 -9.84 4.66
C ALA A 42 -16.05 -11.15 5.12
N TRP A 43 -15.53 -11.73 6.20
CA TRP A 43 -16.08 -12.96 6.75
C TRP A 43 -17.43 -12.75 7.44
N GLN A 44 -17.61 -11.66 8.19
CA GLN A 44 -18.87 -11.33 8.86
C GLN A 44 -20.01 -11.06 7.88
N VAL A 45 -19.74 -10.32 6.80
CA VAL A 45 -20.75 -10.11 5.75
C VAL A 45 -21.18 -11.43 5.13
N LEU A 46 -20.21 -12.32 4.84
CA LEU A 46 -20.50 -13.65 4.32
C LEU A 46 -21.38 -14.46 5.28
N LEU A 47 -21.05 -14.48 6.58
CA LEU A 47 -21.83 -15.21 7.59
C LEU A 47 -23.26 -14.67 7.77
N LEU A 48 -23.46 -13.35 7.65
CA LEU A 48 -24.77 -12.73 7.80
C LEU A 48 -25.67 -12.86 6.56
N THR A 49 -25.08 -12.88 5.37
CA THR A 49 -25.86 -12.69 4.13
C THR A 49 -25.66 -13.80 3.10
N GLY A 50 -24.53 -14.51 3.14
CA GLY A 50 -24.14 -15.45 2.09
C GLY A 50 -23.92 -14.79 0.71
N SER A 51 -23.87 -13.45 0.64
CA SER A 51 -23.93 -12.68 -0.61
C SER A 51 -22.66 -11.88 -0.85
N ALA A 52 -22.08 -12.00 -2.04
CA ALA A 52 -20.99 -11.16 -2.51
C ALA A 52 -21.49 -9.74 -2.86
N THR A 53 -22.74 -9.59 -3.29
CA THR A 53 -23.38 -8.27 -3.46
C THR A 53 -23.34 -7.47 -2.17
N ALA A 54 -23.70 -8.10 -1.04
CA ALA A 54 -23.64 -7.46 0.26
C ALA A 54 -22.22 -7.00 0.61
N MET A 55 -21.21 -7.82 0.32
CA MET A 55 -19.82 -7.41 0.52
C MET A 55 -19.44 -6.21 -0.37
N GLY A 56 -19.85 -6.22 -1.63
CA GLY A 56 -19.67 -5.08 -2.54
C GLY A 56 -20.32 -3.81 -1.99
N VAL A 57 -21.57 -3.89 -1.49
CA VAL A 57 -22.29 -2.75 -0.89
C VAL A 57 -21.56 -2.21 0.34
N ALA A 58 -21.05 -3.07 1.24
CA ALA A 58 -20.31 -2.63 2.42
C ALA A 58 -19.02 -1.89 2.05
N LEU A 59 -18.27 -2.39 1.07
CA LEU A 59 -17.03 -1.74 0.57
C LEU A 59 -17.32 -0.45 -0.20
N VAL A 60 -18.38 -0.39 -0.98
CA VAL A 60 -18.83 0.83 -1.66
C VAL A 60 -19.25 1.89 -0.63
N ALA A 61 -19.98 1.48 0.41
CA ALA A 61 -20.38 2.38 1.50
C ALA A 61 -19.15 2.99 2.20
N GLN A 62 -18.07 2.27 2.35
CA GLN A 62 -16.79 2.79 2.87
C GLN A 62 -16.08 3.71 1.86
N SER A 63 -16.01 3.28 0.59
CA SER A 63 -15.20 3.95 -0.43
C SER A 63 -15.79 5.28 -0.89
N ILE A 64 -17.13 5.40 -1.00
CA ILE A 64 -17.78 6.63 -1.48
C ILE A 64 -17.49 7.82 -0.54
N PRO A 65 -17.74 7.75 0.78
CA PRO A 65 -17.41 8.86 1.67
C PRO A 65 -15.90 9.16 1.69
N LEU A 66 -15.06 8.13 1.66
CA LEU A 66 -13.61 8.29 1.60
C LEU A 66 -13.19 9.17 0.41
N VAL A 67 -13.64 8.83 -0.80
CA VAL A 67 -13.27 9.54 -2.03
C VAL A 67 -13.88 10.96 -2.05
N LEU A 68 -15.16 11.10 -1.72
CA LEU A 68 -15.86 12.39 -1.75
C LEU A 68 -15.28 13.40 -0.75
N PHE A 69 -14.95 12.93 0.45
CA PHE A 69 -14.50 13.81 1.52
C PHE A 69 -12.96 13.94 1.61
N MET A 70 -12.19 13.19 0.84
CA MET A 70 -10.72 13.27 0.85
C MET A 70 -10.21 14.67 0.49
N LEU A 71 -10.84 15.35 -0.48
CA LEU A 71 -10.48 16.74 -0.83
C LEU A 71 -10.81 17.71 0.31
N VAL A 72 -11.95 17.52 0.97
CA VAL A 72 -12.33 18.32 2.15
C VAL A 72 -11.37 18.03 3.31
N GLY A 73 -11.00 16.75 3.50
CA GLY A 73 -10.01 16.32 4.49
C GLY A 73 -8.65 16.98 4.30
N GLY A 74 -8.19 17.16 3.04
CA GLY A 74 -6.98 17.90 2.72
C GLY A 74 -7.06 19.36 3.17
N VAL A 75 -8.15 20.06 2.86
CA VAL A 75 -8.37 21.44 3.29
C VAL A 75 -8.44 21.57 4.82
N VAL A 76 -9.07 20.59 5.48
CA VAL A 76 -9.16 20.54 6.95
C VAL A 76 -7.79 20.30 7.57
N ALA A 77 -6.99 19.37 7.01
CA ALA A 77 -5.62 19.09 7.45
C ALA A 77 -4.67 20.30 7.31
N ASP A 78 -4.96 21.21 6.35
CA ASP A 78 -4.19 22.46 6.18
C ASP A 78 -4.60 23.55 7.18
N ARG A 79 -5.82 23.50 7.73
CA ARG A 79 -6.38 24.57 8.58
C ARG A 79 -6.41 24.20 10.07
N LEU A 80 -6.55 22.92 10.39
CA LEU A 80 -6.60 22.44 11.76
C LEU A 80 -5.26 21.82 12.17
N PRO A 81 -4.91 21.84 13.47
CA PRO A 81 -3.74 21.12 13.95
C PRO A 81 -3.83 19.65 13.55
N ARG A 82 -2.86 19.19 12.75
CA ARG A 82 -2.84 17.83 12.15
C ARG A 82 -3.01 16.73 13.20
N ARG A 83 -2.38 16.92 14.36
CA ARG A 83 -2.52 16.01 15.51
C ARG A 83 -3.97 15.87 15.97
N LEU A 84 -4.73 16.97 16.04
CA LEU A 84 -6.15 16.91 16.44
C LEU A 84 -6.98 16.18 15.39
N THR A 85 -6.74 16.41 14.12
CA THR A 85 -7.41 15.70 13.02
C THR A 85 -7.17 14.20 13.11
N LEU A 86 -5.92 13.77 13.38
CA LEU A 86 -5.58 12.36 13.59
C LEU A 86 -6.29 11.79 14.83
N LEU A 87 -6.29 12.49 15.96
CA LEU A 87 -6.95 12.06 17.19
C LEU A 87 -8.47 11.86 17.01
N TRP A 88 -9.13 12.82 16.36
CA TRP A 88 -10.56 12.73 16.07
C TRP A 88 -10.89 11.58 15.12
N SER A 89 -10.06 11.40 14.10
CA SER A 89 -10.25 10.31 13.15
C SER A 89 -10.05 8.93 13.80
N ASP A 90 -8.95 8.74 14.56
CA ASP A 90 -8.72 7.48 15.28
C ASP A 90 -9.80 7.24 16.34
N GLY A 91 -10.22 8.28 17.07
CA GLY A 91 -11.33 8.19 18.03
C GLY A 91 -12.64 7.79 17.37
N ALA A 92 -12.97 8.40 16.22
CA ALA A 92 -14.19 8.04 15.49
C ALA A 92 -14.14 6.60 14.97
N ARG A 93 -12.99 6.16 14.41
CA ARG A 93 -12.80 4.77 13.95
C ARG A 93 -12.87 3.77 15.11
N ALA A 94 -12.26 4.09 16.26
CA ALA A 94 -12.35 3.28 17.48
C ALA A 94 -13.82 3.11 17.91
N VAL A 95 -14.59 4.18 17.97
CA VAL A 95 -16.03 4.13 18.34
C VAL A 95 -16.80 3.28 17.35
N VAL A 96 -16.59 3.47 16.05
CA VAL A 96 -17.28 2.71 15.00
C VAL A 96 -16.98 1.22 15.12
N THR A 97 -15.71 0.83 15.22
CA THR A 97 -15.32 -0.59 15.28
C THR A 97 -15.75 -1.25 16.60
N LEU A 98 -15.72 -0.52 17.73
CA LEU A 98 -16.20 -1.03 19.01
C LEU A 98 -17.74 -1.18 19.04
N ILE A 99 -18.49 -0.32 18.36
CA ILE A 99 -19.94 -0.50 18.20
C ILE A 99 -20.21 -1.78 17.39
N VAL A 100 -19.48 -2.00 16.27
CA VAL A 100 -19.61 -3.25 15.49
C VAL A 100 -19.30 -4.46 16.37
N ALA A 101 -18.22 -4.40 17.15
CA ALA A 101 -17.84 -5.48 18.06
C ALA A 101 -18.92 -5.75 19.12
N ALA A 102 -19.44 -4.71 19.77
CA ALA A 102 -20.48 -4.83 20.78
C ALA A 102 -21.78 -5.43 20.21
N LEU A 103 -22.21 -4.97 19.02
CA LEU A 103 -23.35 -5.55 18.31
C LEU A 103 -23.10 -7.00 17.92
N GLY A 104 -21.87 -7.35 17.54
CA GLY A 104 -21.48 -8.71 17.21
C GLY A 104 -21.50 -9.65 18.41
N PHE A 105 -20.92 -9.25 19.54
CA PHE A 105 -20.95 -10.03 20.79
C PHE A 105 -22.35 -10.20 21.37
N SER A 106 -23.21 -9.18 21.20
CA SER A 106 -24.60 -9.25 21.65
C SER A 106 -25.53 -9.99 20.67
N HIS A 107 -25.03 -10.50 19.56
CA HIS A 107 -25.77 -11.15 18.48
C HIS A 107 -26.86 -10.27 17.84
N HIS A 108 -26.78 -8.94 17.98
CA HIS A 108 -27.69 -7.97 17.36
C HIS A 108 -27.12 -7.35 16.07
N LEU A 109 -25.93 -7.78 15.64
CA LEU A 109 -25.30 -7.26 14.44
C LEU A 109 -26.07 -7.67 13.19
N GLN A 110 -26.54 -6.69 12.44
CA GLN A 110 -27.25 -6.88 11.17
C GLN A 110 -26.43 -6.25 10.02
N PHE A 111 -26.70 -6.67 8.81
CA PHE A 111 -25.97 -6.21 7.63
C PHE A 111 -26.02 -4.68 7.48
N TRP A 112 -27.17 -4.03 7.70
CA TRP A 112 -27.27 -2.58 7.57
C TRP A 112 -26.41 -1.80 8.58
N HIS A 113 -26.14 -2.38 9.77
CA HIS A 113 -25.18 -1.80 10.71
C HIS A 113 -23.77 -1.76 10.09
N LEU A 114 -23.35 -2.85 9.44
CA LEU A 114 -22.05 -2.90 8.78
C LEU A 114 -21.97 -1.87 7.66
N VAL A 115 -23.01 -1.70 6.85
CA VAL A 115 -23.06 -0.68 5.78
C VAL A 115 -22.94 0.73 6.36
N ALA A 116 -23.75 1.07 7.36
CA ALA A 116 -23.76 2.41 7.96
C ALA A 116 -22.42 2.72 8.65
N LEU A 117 -21.88 1.75 9.40
CA LEU A 117 -20.63 1.93 10.14
C LEU A 117 -19.41 1.91 9.21
N SER A 118 -19.44 1.15 8.10
CA SER A 118 -18.42 1.24 7.04
C SER A 118 -18.38 2.62 6.38
N ALA A 119 -19.56 3.23 6.15
CA ALA A 119 -19.61 4.59 5.61
C ALA A 119 -19.00 5.62 6.58
N LEU A 120 -19.29 5.51 7.88
CA LEU A 120 -18.68 6.36 8.91
C LEU A 120 -17.18 6.14 9.05
N PHE A 121 -16.72 4.89 8.94
CA PHE A 121 -15.30 4.54 8.94
C PHE A 121 -14.58 5.19 7.75
N GLY A 122 -15.13 5.06 6.53
CA GLY A 122 -14.58 5.68 5.32
C GLY A 122 -14.56 7.22 5.41
N LEU A 123 -15.58 7.82 6.01
CA LEU A 123 -15.63 9.26 6.27
C LEU A 123 -14.49 9.69 7.21
N ALA A 124 -14.30 8.99 8.33
CA ALA A 124 -13.22 9.27 9.27
C ALA A 124 -11.83 9.11 8.61
N GLU A 125 -11.65 8.07 7.78
CA GLU A 125 -10.41 7.82 7.05
C GLU A 125 -10.09 8.93 6.03
N ALA A 126 -11.09 9.57 5.43
CA ALA A 126 -10.91 10.68 4.50
C ALA A 126 -10.18 11.88 5.10
N PHE A 127 -10.34 12.12 6.40
CA PHE A 127 -9.63 13.17 7.12
C PHE A 127 -8.26 12.70 7.64
N PHE A 128 -8.14 11.41 7.96
CA PHE A 128 -6.91 10.83 8.47
C PHE A 128 -5.76 10.87 7.46
N ARG A 129 -5.98 10.38 6.23
CA ARG A 129 -4.92 10.18 5.24
C ARG A 129 -4.12 11.43 4.92
N PRO A 130 -4.73 12.60 4.58
CA PRO A 130 -3.96 13.80 4.27
C PRO A 130 -3.23 14.35 5.50
N ALA A 131 -3.83 14.26 6.70
CA ALA A 131 -3.19 14.71 7.94
C ALA A 131 -1.96 13.85 8.27
N TYR A 132 -2.06 12.52 8.12
CA TYR A 132 -0.96 11.60 8.38
C TYR A 132 0.21 11.79 7.42
N GLN A 133 -0.05 11.98 6.13
CA GLN A 133 1.01 12.21 5.13
C GLN A 133 1.76 13.53 5.33
N SER A 134 1.12 14.51 5.93
CA SER A 134 1.69 15.85 6.10
C SER A 134 2.38 16.09 7.44
N ILE A 135 2.27 15.19 8.42
CA ILE A 135 2.82 15.38 9.78
C ILE A 135 4.31 15.02 9.95
N PRO A 136 4.92 14.02 9.26
CA PRO A 136 6.32 13.64 9.48
C PRO A 136 7.32 14.79 9.35
N PRO A 137 7.20 15.72 8.36
CA PRO A 137 8.13 16.85 8.24
C PRO A 137 8.09 17.85 9.41
N GLU A 138 7.08 17.77 10.27
CA GLU A 138 6.98 18.60 11.48
C GLU A 138 7.63 17.94 12.70
N LEU A 139 7.87 16.63 12.62
CA LEU A 139 8.33 15.82 13.75
C LEU A 139 9.80 15.44 13.68
N VAL A 140 10.40 15.46 12.49
CA VAL A 140 11.79 15.09 12.27
C VAL A 140 12.52 16.13 11.44
N PRO A 141 13.84 16.31 11.64
CA PRO A 141 14.68 17.12 10.76
C PRO A 141 14.62 16.63 9.29
N VAL A 142 14.93 17.54 8.36
CA VAL A 142 14.86 17.23 6.92
C VAL A 142 15.77 16.05 6.54
N GLU A 143 16.94 15.95 7.18
CA GLU A 143 17.89 14.85 6.98
C GLU A 143 17.39 13.49 7.47
N ASP A 144 16.37 13.45 8.36
CA ASP A 144 15.76 12.22 8.89
C ASP A 144 14.44 11.85 8.18
N LEU A 145 13.96 12.68 7.24
CA LEU A 145 12.74 12.40 6.45
C LEU A 145 12.83 11.08 5.66
N PRO A 146 13.95 10.73 5.01
CA PRO A 146 14.09 9.45 4.34
C PRO A 146 13.87 8.27 5.30
N SER A 147 14.45 8.33 6.53
CA SER A 147 14.24 7.32 7.56
C SER A 147 12.78 7.25 8.02
N ALA A 148 12.09 8.39 8.16
CA ALA A 148 10.67 8.44 8.55
C ALA A 148 9.76 7.82 7.47
N ASN A 149 10.03 8.12 6.20
CA ASN A 149 9.30 7.53 5.07
C ASN A 149 9.54 6.03 4.96
N ALA A 150 10.80 5.59 5.16
CA ALA A 150 11.17 4.19 5.18
C ALA A 150 10.41 3.40 6.25
N LEU A 151 10.33 3.93 7.48
CA LEU A 151 9.56 3.33 8.55
C LEU A 151 8.05 3.31 8.26
N SER A 152 7.51 4.34 7.62
CA SER A 152 6.09 4.39 7.21
C SER A 152 5.77 3.35 6.13
N SER A 153 6.67 3.15 5.17
CA SER A 153 6.55 2.12 4.14
C SER A 153 6.68 0.72 4.74
N PHE A 154 7.62 0.52 5.67
CA PHE A 154 7.76 -0.72 6.42
C PHE A 154 6.48 -1.07 7.20
N THR A 155 5.89 -0.09 7.90
CA THR A 155 4.58 -0.27 8.57
C THR A 155 3.52 -0.76 7.61
N ARG A 156 3.41 -0.15 6.43
CA ARG A 156 2.43 -0.55 5.42
C ARG A 156 2.65 -1.99 4.95
N SER A 157 3.88 -2.35 4.64
CA SER A 157 4.24 -3.70 4.17
C SER A 157 3.96 -4.76 5.24
N ILE A 158 4.34 -4.50 6.49
CA ILE A 158 4.14 -5.45 7.59
C ILE A 158 2.67 -5.60 7.95
N SER A 159 1.89 -4.52 7.87
CA SER A 159 0.45 -4.53 8.13
C SER A 159 -0.30 -5.31 7.05
N MET A 160 0.08 -5.17 5.80
CA MET A 160 -0.47 -5.98 4.70
C MET A 160 -0.12 -7.47 4.85
N LEU A 161 1.04 -7.79 5.43
CA LEU A 161 1.48 -9.16 5.64
C LEU A 161 0.80 -9.80 6.86
N ILE A 162 0.84 -9.12 8.00
CA ILE A 162 0.42 -9.67 9.31
C ILE A 162 -1.06 -9.43 9.57
N GLY A 163 -1.62 -8.30 9.13
CA GLY A 163 -2.99 -7.90 9.40
C GLY A 163 -4.03 -8.97 9.06
N PRO A 164 -4.08 -9.47 7.81
CA PRO A 164 -5.03 -10.51 7.44
C PRO A 164 -4.83 -11.83 8.20
N ALA A 165 -3.60 -12.21 8.50
CA ALA A 165 -3.30 -13.41 9.29
C ALA A 165 -3.81 -13.28 10.73
N VAL A 166 -3.56 -12.13 11.38
CA VAL A 166 -4.07 -11.81 12.71
C VAL A 166 -5.60 -11.77 12.70
N GLY A 167 -6.21 -11.13 11.71
CA GLY A 167 -7.64 -11.09 11.55
C GLY A 167 -8.26 -12.48 11.41
N ALA A 168 -7.71 -13.32 10.55
CA ALA A 168 -8.17 -14.69 10.38
C ALA A 168 -8.01 -15.52 11.67
N ALA A 169 -6.88 -15.37 12.37
CA ALA A 169 -6.63 -16.04 13.64
C ALA A 169 -7.63 -15.63 14.73
N LEU A 170 -7.90 -14.33 14.84
CA LEU A 170 -8.88 -13.80 15.80
C LEU A 170 -10.30 -14.25 15.49
N VAL A 171 -10.70 -14.25 14.21
CA VAL A 171 -12.01 -14.74 13.77
C VAL A 171 -12.14 -16.24 14.05
N ALA A 172 -11.10 -17.03 13.78
CA ALA A 172 -11.11 -18.47 14.04
C ALA A 172 -11.11 -18.83 15.52
N ALA A 173 -10.36 -18.07 16.36
CA ALA A 173 -10.21 -18.36 17.78
C ALA A 173 -11.38 -17.83 18.64
N ALA A 174 -11.99 -16.72 18.25
CA ALA A 174 -13.04 -16.07 19.02
C ALA A 174 -14.31 -15.86 18.18
N SER A 175 -14.28 -14.92 17.26
CA SER A 175 -15.36 -14.56 16.32
C SER A 175 -14.94 -13.33 15.50
N PRO A 176 -15.67 -12.95 14.43
CA PRO A 176 -15.46 -11.66 13.78
C PRO A 176 -15.59 -10.46 14.74
N ALA A 177 -16.49 -10.54 15.75
CA ALA A 177 -16.62 -9.51 16.77
C ALA A 177 -15.32 -9.31 17.57
N GLY A 178 -14.58 -10.39 17.85
CA GLY A 178 -13.27 -10.32 18.50
C GLY A 178 -12.22 -9.56 17.66
N ALA A 179 -12.21 -9.76 16.35
CA ALA A 179 -11.32 -9.03 15.46
C ALA A 179 -11.71 -7.53 15.36
N PHE A 180 -12.99 -7.20 15.35
CA PHE A 180 -13.44 -5.79 15.42
C PHE A 180 -13.08 -5.13 16.75
N ALA A 181 -13.20 -5.85 17.88
CA ALA A 181 -12.78 -5.35 19.19
C ALA A 181 -11.25 -5.10 19.22
N PHE A 182 -10.48 -6.01 18.67
CA PHE A 182 -9.02 -5.85 18.53
C PHE A 182 -8.69 -4.59 17.74
N ASP A 183 -9.32 -4.37 16.59
CA ASP A 183 -9.09 -3.19 15.77
C ASP A 183 -9.48 -1.90 16.51
N GLY A 184 -10.64 -1.87 17.17
CA GLY A 184 -11.05 -0.75 18.03
C GLY A 184 -10.03 -0.43 19.13
N LEU A 185 -9.43 -1.46 19.75
CA LEU A 185 -8.38 -1.29 20.75
C LEU A 185 -7.09 -0.74 20.13
N THR A 186 -6.73 -1.16 18.91
CA THR A 186 -5.55 -0.62 18.22
C THR A 186 -5.70 0.87 17.91
N PHE A 187 -6.90 1.33 17.56
CA PHE A 187 -7.19 2.76 17.39
C PHE A 187 -7.10 3.53 18.72
N ILE A 188 -7.57 2.94 19.83
CA ILE A 188 -7.40 3.57 21.16
C ILE A 188 -5.92 3.70 21.49
N ILE A 189 -5.13 2.65 21.26
CA ILE A 189 -3.68 2.69 21.49
C ILE A 189 -3.04 3.79 20.63
N SER A 190 -3.42 3.89 19.34
CA SER A 190 -2.96 4.94 18.45
C SER A 190 -3.33 6.33 18.97
N ALA A 191 -4.57 6.53 19.38
CA ALA A 191 -5.03 7.80 19.95
C ALA A 191 -4.27 8.17 21.24
N VAL A 192 -3.98 7.20 22.10
CA VAL A 192 -3.13 7.39 23.30
C VAL A 192 -1.70 7.80 22.90
N CYS A 193 -1.11 7.13 21.91
CA CYS A 193 0.22 7.49 21.39
C CYS A 193 0.23 8.91 20.80
N LEU A 194 -0.79 9.29 20.03
CA LEU A 194 -0.97 10.65 19.51
C LEU A 194 -1.17 11.68 20.63
N ALA A 195 -1.87 11.32 21.70
CA ALA A 195 -2.02 12.17 22.87
C ALA A 195 -0.68 12.35 23.60
N ALA A 196 0.09 11.26 23.77
CA ALA A 196 1.41 11.25 24.43
C ALA A 196 2.49 11.99 23.61
N MET A 197 2.32 12.11 22.28
CA MET A 197 3.21 12.88 21.40
C MET A 197 3.30 14.37 21.80
N GLY A 198 2.29 14.89 22.51
CA GLY A 198 2.22 16.30 22.94
C GLY A 198 1.78 17.24 21.81
N ARG A 199 1.77 18.55 22.10
CA ARG A 199 1.45 19.56 21.09
C ARG A 199 2.61 19.66 20.10
N VAL A 200 2.30 19.59 18.82
CA VAL A 200 3.22 19.96 17.75
C VAL A 200 3.08 21.48 17.66
N ASP A 201 4.15 22.22 18.01
CA ASP A 201 4.16 23.67 17.82
C ASP A 201 4.07 23.91 16.31
N ASP A 202 3.06 24.69 15.87
CA ASP A 202 2.80 25.04 14.47
C ASP A 202 3.90 25.95 13.87
N GLN A 203 5.02 26.11 14.57
CA GLN A 203 6.19 26.77 13.99
C GLN A 203 6.88 25.76 13.08
N PRO A 204 6.85 25.98 11.75
CA PRO A 204 7.77 25.24 10.90
C PRO A 204 9.15 25.47 11.50
N HIS A 205 9.92 24.37 11.69
CA HIS A 205 11.36 24.49 11.95
C HIS A 205 11.92 25.31 10.79
N ARG A 206 11.93 26.64 10.98
CA ARG A 206 12.81 27.51 10.22
C ARG A 206 14.19 27.07 10.69
N ALA A 207 14.81 26.17 9.91
CA ALA A 207 16.24 26.20 9.87
C ALA A 207 16.58 27.67 9.61
N ASP A 208 17.19 28.34 10.59
CA ASP A 208 17.84 29.61 10.33
C ASP A 208 18.64 29.40 9.05
N PRO A 209 18.49 30.28 8.05
CA PRO A 209 19.29 30.16 6.85
C PRO A 209 20.73 30.02 7.33
N PRO A 210 21.50 29.04 6.84
CA PRO A 210 22.88 28.90 7.22
C PRO A 210 23.48 30.29 7.11
N ALA A 211 24.09 30.80 8.21
CA ALA A 211 24.73 32.10 8.23
C ALA A 211 25.59 32.17 6.98
N ALA A 212 25.34 33.16 6.14
CA ALA A 212 26.11 33.35 4.91
C ALA A 212 27.59 33.26 5.31
N PRO A 213 28.38 32.37 4.67
CA PRO A 213 29.79 32.28 4.99
C PRO A 213 30.40 33.66 4.82
N PRO A 214 31.18 34.16 5.79
CA PRO A 214 31.87 35.43 5.63
C PRO A 214 32.84 35.26 4.47
N ASP A 215 32.71 36.12 3.50
CA ASP A 215 33.66 36.33 2.40
C ASP A 215 33.97 35.14 1.47
N MET A 216 33.11 34.90 0.50
CA MET A 216 33.56 34.32 -0.76
C MET A 216 34.06 35.44 -1.69
N VAL A 217 35.32 35.80 -1.46
CA VAL A 217 36.17 36.47 -2.43
C VAL A 217 36.37 35.58 -3.63
N ARG A 218 36.03 36.10 -4.81
CA ARG A 218 36.54 35.82 -6.16
C ARG A 218 36.84 34.36 -6.55
N ALA A 219 36.10 33.91 -7.54
CA ALA A 219 36.45 32.78 -8.37
C ALA A 219 37.84 32.95 -9.01
N PRO A 220 38.70 31.92 -8.99
CA PRO A 220 39.83 31.80 -9.93
C PRO A 220 39.32 31.15 -11.22
N THR A 221 39.79 31.73 -12.31
CA THR A 221 39.65 31.30 -13.69
C THR A 221 40.28 29.92 -13.93
N ALA A 222 39.72 29.24 -14.91
CA ALA A 222 40.11 27.94 -15.46
C ALA A 222 41.60 27.68 -15.57
N GLY A 223 41.97 26.45 -15.22
CA GLY A 223 43.20 25.81 -15.65
C GLY A 223 44.01 25.17 -14.54
N GLU A 224 43.76 23.89 -14.28
CA GLU A 224 44.81 22.92 -13.97
C GLU A 224 44.20 21.54 -13.74
N ALA A 225 44.28 20.73 -14.75
CA ALA A 225 44.08 19.29 -14.68
C ALA A 225 45.37 18.62 -14.20
N VAL A 226 45.35 17.84 -13.15
CA VAL A 226 46.36 16.80 -12.92
C VAL A 226 45.70 15.53 -12.36
N ALA A 227 45.98 14.46 -13.08
CA ALA A 227 45.61 13.08 -12.76
C ALA A 227 46.54 12.47 -11.70
N VAL A 228 45.97 11.56 -10.89
CA VAL A 228 46.66 10.41 -10.23
C VAL A 228 45.54 9.52 -9.76
N GLY A 229 45.33 8.23 -10.06
CA GLY A 229 46.29 7.17 -10.19
C GLY A 229 45.78 6.00 -9.36
N ALA A 230 45.56 4.92 -9.99
CA ALA A 230 45.11 3.58 -9.60
C ALA A 230 45.69 2.99 -8.30
N GLY A 231 44.93 2.04 -7.70
CA GLY A 231 45.43 1.15 -6.66
C GLY A 231 44.43 0.01 -6.30
N VAL A 232 44.67 -1.11 -6.90
CA VAL A 232 44.18 -2.48 -6.76
C VAL A 232 44.46 -3.07 -5.36
N ALA A 233 43.56 -3.90 -4.79
CA ALA A 233 43.80 -5.28 -4.33
C ALA A 233 42.65 -5.79 -3.42
N GLY A 234 42.07 -6.97 -3.73
CA GLY A 234 41.37 -7.83 -2.77
C GLY A 234 42.37 -8.70 -1.99
N PRO A 235 41.93 -9.49 -1.04
CA PRO A 235 41.56 -10.88 -1.33
C PRO A 235 40.47 -11.55 -0.48
N THR A 236 39.80 -12.52 -1.05
CA THR A 236 39.41 -13.89 -0.63
C THR A 236 39.44 -14.28 0.87
N GLY A 237 38.39 -15.00 1.30
CA GLY A 237 38.46 -15.91 2.43
C GLY A 237 37.11 -16.52 2.82
N ALA A 238 37.03 -17.83 2.68
CA ALA A 238 35.89 -18.72 2.82
C ALA A 238 35.43 -18.98 4.26
N GLY A 239 34.19 -19.44 4.38
CA GLY A 239 33.81 -20.53 5.29
C GLY A 239 32.81 -20.23 6.38
N GLY A 240 31.69 -20.94 6.36
CA GLY A 240 30.89 -21.22 7.55
C GLY A 240 29.39 -21.17 7.35
N VAL A 241 28.81 -22.34 7.12
CA VAL A 241 27.36 -22.60 7.12
C VAL A 241 26.89 -22.61 8.57
N VAL A 242 25.91 -21.79 8.95
CA VAL A 242 24.80 -22.09 9.89
C VAL A 242 23.95 -20.83 10.10
N GLU A 243 22.65 -21.03 10.04
CA GLU A 243 21.46 -20.24 10.43
C GLU A 243 20.70 -19.57 9.28
N PRO A 244 19.77 -20.33 8.65
CA PRO A 244 19.06 -19.81 7.48
C PRO A 244 17.90 -18.86 7.81
N VAL A 245 17.39 -18.80 9.03
CA VAL A 245 16.19 -18.00 9.37
C VAL A 245 16.57 -16.60 9.89
N ALA A 246 17.61 -16.49 10.69
CA ALA A 246 18.11 -15.20 11.15
C ALA A 246 18.79 -14.44 9.99
N ALA A 247 19.50 -15.19 9.11
CA ALA A 247 20.09 -14.62 7.90
C ALA A 247 19.02 -14.14 6.90
N LEU A 248 17.86 -14.80 6.81
CA LEU A 248 16.76 -14.36 5.96
C LEU A 248 16.09 -13.10 6.51
N ALA A 249 15.89 -13.02 7.82
CA ALA A 249 15.35 -11.80 8.46
C ALA A 249 16.33 -10.62 8.34
N ASP A 250 17.63 -10.89 8.49
CA ASP A 250 18.67 -9.87 8.29
C ASP A 250 18.82 -9.48 6.81
N ALA A 251 18.72 -10.43 5.87
CA ALA A 251 18.72 -10.16 4.43
C ALA A 251 17.47 -9.39 3.99
N ILE A 252 16.30 -9.68 4.57
CA ILE A 252 15.06 -8.93 4.33
C ILE A 252 15.19 -7.49 4.87
N ALA A 253 15.73 -7.30 6.06
CA ALA A 253 15.97 -5.97 6.63
C ALA A 253 17.02 -5.18 5.84
N ASP A 254 18.10 -5.83 5.42
CA ASP A 254 19.16 -5.19 4.62
C ASP A 254 18.69 -4.86 3.21
N ALA A 255 17.89 -5.70 2.56
CA ALA A 255 17.38 -5.45 1.22
C ALA A 255 16.24 -4.41 1.20
N LEU A 256 15.40 -4.33 2.25
CA LEU A 256 14.44 -3.24 2.42
C LEU A 256 15.16 -1.90 2.63
N ALA A 257 16.24 -1.89 3.41
CA ALA A 257 17.05 -0.70 3.62
C ALA A 257 17.85 -0.30 2.36
N GLU A 258 18.32 -1.24 1.54
CA GLU A 258 19.01 -0.95 0.27
C GLU A 258 18.07 -0.44 -0.82
N GLY A 259 16.86 -0.99 -0.93
CA GLY A 259 15.86 -0.54 -1.90
C GLY A 259 15.39 0.89 -1.62
N GLU A 260 15.27 1.27 -0.35
CA GLU A 260 14.85 2.61 0.05
C GLU A 260 16.00 3.63 0.06
N LEU A 261 17.24 3.20 0.31
CA LEU A 261 18.43 4.08 0.17
C LEU A 261 18.68 4.43 -1.29
N ALA A 262 18.44 3.52 -2.23
CA ALA A 262 18.50 3.84 -3.66
C ALA A 262 17.43 4.87 -4.07
N LEU A 263 16.23 4.82 -3.43
CA LEU A 263 15.18 5.82 -3.60
C LEU A 263 15.52 7.16 -2.91
N ALA A 264 16.27 7.13 -1.80
CA ALA A 264 16.69 8.32 -1.08
C ALA A 264 17.93 8.99 -1.73
N GLU A 265 18.86 8.23 -2.27
CA GLU A 265 20.05 8.76 -2.99
C GLU A 265 19.67 9.37 -4.35
N ALA A 266 18.65 8.83 -5.03
CA ALA A 266 18.08 9.47 -6.23
C ALA A 266 17.44 10.84 -5.95
N ASN A 267 17.08 11.12 -4.68
CA ASN A 267 16.54 12.40 -4.23
C ASN A 267 17.58 13.38 -3.68
N THR A 268 18.87 13.02 -3.63
CA THR A 268 19.93 13.86 -3.03
C THR A 268 20.84 14.60 -4.02
N GLU A 269 20.53 14.63 -5.30
CA GLU A 269 21.14 15.69 -6.14
C GLU A 269 20.60 17.05 -5.66
N PRO A 270 21.47 18.03 -5.38
CA PRO A 270 21.04 19.36 -4.94
C PRO A 270 20.33 20.05 -6.10
N ALA A 271 19.01 19.88 -6.17
CA ALA A 271 18.17 20.73 -7.01
C ALA A 271 18.45 22.19 -6.62
N ALA A 272 18.91 22.97 -7.57
CA ALA A 272 19.06 24.40 -7.44
C ALA A 272 17.85 24.97 -6.73
N ALA A 273 18.08 25.69 -5.61
CA ALA A 273 17.04 26.20 -4.75
C ALA A 273 15.96 26.91 -5.59
N PRO A 274 14.71 26.48 -5.54
CA PRO A 274 13.66 27.19 -6.24
C PRO A 274 13.52 28.55 -5.59
N THR A 275 13.74 29.61 -6.36
CA THR A 275 13.44 30.98 -5.96
C THR A 275 12.01 31.01 -5.44
N ARG A 276 11.86 31.21 -4.12
CA ARG A 276 10.59 31.38 -3.44
C ARG A 276 9.86 32.59 -4.01
N ARG A 277 9.00 32.40 -4.99
CA ARG A 277 7.95 33.35 -5.33
C ARG A 277 6.68 32.98 -4.56
N GLY A 278 6.33 33.82 -3.62
CA GLY A 278 4.96 34.12 -3.22
C GLY A 278 4.24 33.07 -2.36
N GLY A 279 4.08 33.38 -1.09
CA GLY A 279 2.89 33.19 -0.25
C GLY A 279 2.05 31.92 -0.42
N ARG A 280 2.32 30.91 0.40
CA ARG A 280 1.33 29.87 0.74
C ARG A 280 0.29 30.44 1.73
N GLY A 281 -0.33 31.56 1.36
CA GLY A 281 -1.50 32.10 2.02
C GLY A 281 -2.72 31.72 1.18
N GLY A 282 -3.60 30.86 1.72
CA GLY A 282 -5.00 30.76 1.33
C GLY A 282 -5.30 30.55 -0.16
N ARG A 283 -4.82 29.48 -0.80
CA ARG A 283 -5.43 29.05 -2.06
C ARG A 283 -6.79 28.46 -1.76
N GLY A 284 -7.86 29.26 -1.95
CA GLY A 284 -9.23 28.80 -1.89
C GLY A 284 -9.48 27.68 -2.92
N VAL A 285 -10.67 27.09 -2.91
CA VAL A 285 -11.13 26.01 -3.81
C VAL A 285 -10.71 26.22 -5.28
N ARG A 286 -10.64 27.48 -5.75
CA ARG A 286 -10.16 27.85 -7.10
C ARG A 286 -8.69 27.48 -7.34
N GLY A 287 -7.84 27.56 -6.33
CA GLY A 287 -6.42 27.19 -6.47
C GLY A 287 -6.25 25.67 -6.58
N VAL A 288 -7.02 24.90 -5.79
CA VAL A 288 -7.04 23.42 -5.86
C VAL A 288 -7.54 22.95 -7.22
N LEU A 289 -8.61 23.58 -7.74
CA LEU A 289 -9.13 23.25 -9.07
C LEU A 289 -8.13 23.59 -10.19
N ALA A 290 -7.37 24.68 -10.05
CA ALA A 290 -6.32 25.02 -11.00
C ALA A 290 -5.18 24.00 -10.97
N ASP A 291 -4.75 23.56 -9.79
CA ASP A 291 -3.71 22.54 -9.63
C ASP A 291 -4.16 21.18 -10.22
N ILE A 292 -5.42 20.77 -9.97
CA ILE A 292 -6.00 19.54 -10.58
C ILE A 292 -6.05 19.68 -12.10
N ARG A 293 -6.50 20.82 -12.63
CA ARG A 293 -6.57 21.06 -14.08
C ARG A 293 -5.18 21.01 -14.73
N GLU A 294 -4.17 21.57 -14.08
CA GLU A 294 -2.79 21.51 -14.59
C GLU A 294 -2.25 20.09 -14.58
N GLY A 295 -2.47 19.31 -13.50
CA GLY A 295 -2.12 17.90 -13.42
C GLY A 295 -2.83 17.09 -14.51
N LEU A 296 -4.14 17.31 -14.69
CA LEU A 296 -4.93 16.61 -15.71
C LEU A 296 -4.47 16.96 -17.13
N SER A 297 -4.15 18.23 -17.39
CA SER A 297 -3.60 18.66 -18.70
C SER A 297 -2.26 17.98 -19.01
N TYR A 298 -1.39 17.83 -18.01
CA TYR A 298 -0.14 17.12 -18.19
C TYR A 298 -0.36 15.62 -18.44
N VAL A 299 -1.24 14.98 -17.68
CA VAL A 299 -1.58 13.56 -17.84
C VAL A 299 -2.16 13.31 -19.24
N THR A 300 -3.14 14.09 -19.67
CA THR A 300 -3.79 13.91 -21.00
C THR A 300 -2.84 14.22 -22.16
N GLY A 301 -1.83 15.05 -21.95
CA GLY A 301 -0.76 15.32 -22.93
C GLY A 301 0.25 14.18 -23.11
N SER A 302 0.29 13.22 -22.18
CA SER A 302 1.27 12.13 -22.17
C SER A 302 0.58 10.77 -22.35
N THR A 303 0.66 10.16 -23.56
CA THR A 303 -0.09 8.95 -23.88
C THR A 303 0.26 7.76 -22.95
N TRP A 304 1.54 7.57 -22.61
CA TRP A 304 1.94 6.50 -21.70
C TRP A 304 1.28 6.66 -20.31
N LEU A 305 1.11 7.89 -19.86
CA LEU A 305 0.63 8.20 -18.52
C LEU A 305 -0.91 8.02 -18.43
N TRP A 306 -1.68 8.74 -19.29
CA TRP A 306 -3.15 8.60 -19.23
C TRP A 306 -3.64 7.20 -19.59
N LEU A 307 -2.94 6.53 -20.53
CA LEU A 307 -3.32 5.17 -20.91
C LEU A 307 -3.06 4.19 -19.75
N THR A 308 -1.93 4.30 -19.05
CA THR A 308 -1.67 3.44 -17.90
C THR A 308 -2.65 3.71 -16.76
N ILE A 309 -2.99 4.97 -16.48
CA ILE A 309 -4.01 5.33 -15.47
C ILE A 309 -5.38 4.75 -15.85
N ALA A 310 -5.79 4.87 -17.10
CA ALA A 310 -7.07 4.33 -17.57
C ALA A 310 -7.10 2.79 -17.48
N LEU A 311 -6.02 2.12 -17.90
CA LEU A 311 -5.89 0.67 -17.78
C LEU A 311 -5.82 0.21 -16.32
N ALA A 312 -5.16 0.96 -15.44
CA ALA A 312 -5.14 0.68 -14.01
C ALA A 312 -6.53 0.82 -13.38
N SER A 313 -7.31 1.84 -13.77
CA SER A 313 -8.68 2.02 -13.32
C SER A 313 -9.59 0.85 -13.73
N LEU A 314 -9.52 0.41 -14.97
CA LEU A 314 -10.23 -0.78 -15.46
C LEU A 314 -9.68 -2.07 -14.81
N GLY A 315 -8.37 -2.16 -14.63
CA GLY A 315 -7.70 -3.25 -13.94
C GLY A 315 -8.19 -3.41 -12.50
N ASN A 316 -8.37 -2.31 -11.77
CA ASN A 316 -8.93 -2.35 -10.42
C ASN A 316 -10.35 -2.93 -10.37
N VAL A 317 -11.17 -2.68 -11.40
CA VAL A 317 -12.47 -3.35 -11.55
C VAL A 317 -12.28 -4.86 -11.78
N ALA A 318 -11.32 -5.25 -12.62
CA ALA A 318 -11.03 -6.65 -12.91
C ALA A 318 -10.43 -7.40 -11.70
N PHE A 319 -9.76 -6.70 -10.78
CA PHE A 319 -9.24 -7.24 -9.50
C PHE A 319 -10.26 -7.19 -8.35
N ALA A 320 -11.43 -6.58 -8.53
CA ALA A 320 -12.46 -6.52 -7.50
C ALA A 320 -12.90 -7.89 -6.94
N PRO A 321 -12.87 -9.02 -7.71
CA PRO A 321 -13.17 -10.34 -7.15
C PRO A 321 -12.33 -10.71 -5.91
N LEU A 322 -11.09 -10.22 -5.84
CA LEU A 322 -10.23 -10.47 -4.68
C LEU A 322 -10.79 -9.86 -3.39
N GLN A 323 -11.46 -8.73 -3.49
CA GLN A 323 -12.02 -8.04 -2.32
C GLN A 323 -13.44 -8.51 -1.97
N VAL A 324 -14.24 -8.85 -2.99
CA VAL A 324 -15.67 -9.12 -2.84
C VAL A 324 -15.98 -10.62 -2.87
N SER A 325 -15.36 -11.37 -3.79
CA SER A 325 -15.72 -12.76 -4.08
C SER A 325 -14.85 -13.77 -3.34
N LEU A 326 -13.65 -13.38 -2.86
CA LEU A 326 -12.69 -14.29 -2.25
C LEU A 326 -13.25 -14.99 -0.98
N PRO A 327 -13.93 -14.30 -0.05
CA PRO A 327 -14.50 -14.97 1.13
C PRO A 327 -15.47 -16.09 0.73
N ARG A 328 -16.28 -15.82 -0.29
CA ARG A 328 -17.25 -16.79 -0.83
C ARG A 328 -16.57 -17.94 -1.57
N LEU A 329 -15.52 -17.66 -2.34
CA LEU A 329 -14.71 -18.70 -2.98
C LEU A 329 -14.12 -19.66 -1.94
N VAL A 330 -13.57 -19.12 -0.87
CA VAL A 330 -12.97 -19.91 0.23
C VAL A 330 -14.03 -20.77 0.93
N HIS A 331 -15.20 -20.20 1.22
CA HIS A 331 -16.25 -20.89 1.95
C HIS A 331 -17.03 -21.90 1.07
N ASP A 332 -17.55 -21.44 -0.09
CA ASP A 332 -18.49 -22.23 -0.89
C ASP A 332 -17.78 -23.19 -1.87
N THR A 333 -16.59 -22.81 -2.40
CA THR A 333 -15.88 -23.62 -3.40
C THR A 333 -14.79 -24.49 -2.77
N PHE A 334 -13.98 -23.90 -1.90
CA PHE A 334 -12.90 -24.64 -1.24
C PHE A 334 -13.35 -25.36 0.05
N HIS A 335 -14.56 -25.03 0.55
CA HIS A 335 -15.11 -25.57 1.80
C HIS A 335 -14.15 -25.40 2.99
N GLN A 336 -13.48 -24.25 3.04
CA GLN A 336 -12.49 -23.92 4.06
C GLN A 336 -12.95 -22.75 4.93
N GLY A 337 -12.35 -22.67 6.13
CA GLY A 337 -12.60 -21.58 7.07
C GLY A 337 -11.82 -20.30 6.75
N VAL A 338 -12.04 -19.28 7.56
CA VAL A 338 -11.42 -17.95 7.45
C VAL A 338 -9.87 -17.98 7.44
N TRP A 339 -9.27 -19.03 8.01
CA TRP A 339 -7.82 -19.19 8.02
C TRP A 339 -7.23 -19.20 6.60
N LEU A 340 -7.93 -19.83 5.63
CA LEU A 340 -7.47 -19.87 4.23
C LEU A 340 -7.58 -18.50 3.57
N LEU A 341 -8.62 -17.74 3.89
CA LEU A 341 -8.74 -16.33 3.45
C LEU A 341 -7.53 -15.52 3.90
N GLY A 342 -7.20 -15.58 5.19
CA GLY A 342 -6.02 -14.92 5.74
C GLY A 342 -4.72 -15.41 5.12
N ALA A 343 -4.58 -16.72 4.92
CA ALA A 343 -3.38 -17.32 4.30
C ALA A 343 -3.19 -16.85 2.86
N ILE A 344 -4.24 -16.78 2.04
CA ILE A 344 -4.17 -16.28 0.65
C ILE A 344 -3.71 -14.81 0.66
N LEU A 345 -4.33 -13.95 1.45
CA LEU A 345 -3.95 -12.53 1.52
C LEU A 345 -2.50 -12.35 2.01
N THR A 346 -2.07 -13.21 2.94
CA THR A 346 -0.67 -13.24 3.41
C THR A 346 0.30 -13.67 2.31
N THR A 347 -0.03 -14.69 1.50
CA THR A 347 0.85 -15.10 0.39
C THR A 347 0.98 -14.03 -0.69
N VAL A 348 -0.10 -13.27 -0.96
CA VAL A 348 -0.04 -12.09 -1.84
C VAL A 348 0.99 -11.08 -1.32
N SER A 349 0.95 -10.78 -0.03
CA SER A 349 1.88 -9.82 0.58
C SER A 349 3.32 -10.33 0.58
N ILE A 350 3.54 -11.62 0.88
CA ILE A 350 4.87 -12.25 0.80
C ILE A 350 5.43 -12.14 -0.63
N GLY A 351 4.62 -12.48 -1.63
CA GLY A 351 5.02 -12.38 -3.04
C GLY A 351 5.44 -10.96 -3.41
N SER A 352 4.65 -9.95 -3.03
CA SER A 352 4.95 -8.54 -3.30
C SER A 352 6.25 -8.10 -2.62
N ILE A 353 6.44 -8.42 -1.34
CA ILE A 353 7.66 -8.08 -0.59
C ILE A 353 8.89 -8.73 -1.23
N LEU A 354 8.84 -10.03 -1.51
CA LEU A 354 9.98 -10.74 -2.10
C LEU A 354 10.34 -10.17 -3.47
N ALA A 355 9.35 -9.88 -4.32
CA ALA A 355 9.58 -9.29 -5.63
C ALA A 355 10.19 -7.88 -5.51
N THR A 356 9.69 -7.07 -4.58
CA THR A 356 10.22 -5.73 -4.28
C THR A 356 11.69 -5.81 -3.87
N LEU A 357 12.04 -6.74 -2.99
CA LEU A 357 13.43 -6.95 -2.56
C LEU A 357 14.36 -7.37 -3.70
N VAL A 358 13.88 -8.23 -4.60
CA VAL A 358 14.67 -8.70 -5.76
C VAL A 358 14.84 -7.57 -6.77
N VAL A 359 13.75 -6.87 -7.12
CA VAL A 359 13.78 -5.79 -8.12
C VAL A 359 14.58 -4.60 -7.63
N GLY A 360 14.51 -4.27 -6.33
CA GLY A 360 15.28 -3.18 -5.71
C GLY A 360 16.79 -3.36 -5.75
N GLN A 361 17.29 -4.57 -6.02
CA GLN A 361 18.74 -4.83 -6.19
C GLN A 361 19.27 -4.40 -7.57
N PHE A 362 18.38 -4.19 -8.54
CA PHE A 362 18.80 -3.80 -9.88
C PHE A 362 18.93 -2.27 -9.97
N ARG A 363 20.14 -1.79 -10.21
CA ARG A 363 20.41 -0.34 -10.38
C ARG A 363 19.70 0.27 -11.59
N ARG A 364 19.42 -0.51 -12.62
CA ARG A 364 18.71 -0.07 -13.81
C ARG A 364 17.93 -1.22 -14.43
N ILE A 365 16.64 -1.01 -14.62
CA ILE A 365 15.76 -1.94 -15.32
C ILE A 365 15.67 -1.46 -16.77
N ARG A 366 16.13 -2.29 -17.70
CA ARG A 366 15.99 -2.02 -19.16
C ARG A 366 14.58 -2.42 -19.59
N HIS A 367 14.01 -1.65 -20.54
CA HIS A 367 12.66 -1.90 -21.07
C HIS A 367 11.57 -1.92 -19.97
N ARG A 368 11.58 -0.92 -19.10
CA ARG A 368 10.71 -0.80 -17.93
C ARG A 368 9.23 -1.01 -18.27
N GLY A 369 8.76 -0.42 -19.37
CA GLY A 369 7.39 -0.59 -19.81
C GLY A 369 7.03 -2.05 -20.10
N ILE A 370 7.90 -2.79 -20.79
CA ILE A 370 7.65 -4.21 -21.10
C ILE A 370 7.67 -5.03 -19.82
N VAL A 371 8.71 -4.87 -18.97
CA VAL A 371 8.85 -5.63 -17.72
C VAL A 371 7.66 -5.38 -16.80
N GLY A 372 7.25 -4.11 -16.61
CA GLY A 372 6.11 -3.77 -15.77
C GLY A 372 4.79 -4.36 -16.29
N TYR A 373 4.52 -4.25 -17.58
CA TYR A 373 3.28 -4.79 -18.14
C TYR A 373 3.26 -6.33 -18.21
N VAL A 374 4.41 -6.98 -18.47
CA VAL A 374 4.51 -8.45 -18.39
C VAL A 374 4.29 -8.93 -16.96
N SER A 375 4.83 -8.24 -15.96
CA SER A 375 4.58 -8.59 -14.55
C SER A 375 3.10 -8.45 -14.18
N LEU A 376 2.39 -7.44 -14.70
CA LEU A 376 0.94 -7.31 -14.53
C LEU A 376 0.17 -8.43 -15.26
N ILE A 377 0.59 -8.86 -16.45
CA ILE A 377 -0.02 -9.99 -17.16
C ILE A 377 0.12 -11.27 -16.32
N ILE A 378 1.29 -11.53 -15.76
CA ILE A 378 1.53 -12.68 -14.88
C ILE A 378 0.65 -12.59 -13.63
N SER A 379 0.57 -11.41 -13.01
CA SER A 379 -0.30 -11.16 -11.85
C SER A 379 -1.77 -11.42 -12.20
N SER A 380 -2.23 -10.89 -13.33
CA SER A 380 -3.63 -11.04 -13.80
C SER A 380 -3.98 -12.48 -14.16
N ALA A 381 -3.07 -13.19 -14.82
CA ALA A 381 -3.23 -14.61 -15.11
C ALA A 381 -3.32 -15.45 -13.83
N SER A 382 -2.54 -15.08 -12.80
CA SER A 382 -2.61 -15.72 -11.48
C SER A 382 -3.97 -15.51 -10.81
N VAL A 383 -4.60 -14.34 -10.98
CA VAL A 383 -5.98 -14.10 -10.51
C VAL A 383 -6.97 -15.07 -11.16
N ALA A 384 -6.84 -15.33 -12.46
CA ALA A 384 -7.73 -16.28 -13.14
C ALA A 384 -7.59 -17.70 -12.54
N LEU A 385 -6.38 -18.10 -12.14
CA LEU A 385 -6.13 -19.43 -11.56
C LEU A 385 -6.85 -19.67 -10.22
N PHE A 386 -7.24 -18.62 -9.47
CA PHE A 386 -8.06 -18.80 -8.26
C PHE A 386 -9.40 -19.48 -8.56
N GLY A 387 -9.97 -19.23 -9.74
CA GLY A 387 -11.28 -19.74 -10.12
C GLY A 387 -11.26 -20.99 -11.01
N VAL A 388 -10.09 -21.49 -11.43
CA VAL A 388 -10.01 -22.63 -12.33
C VAL A 388 -10.20 -23.93 -11.56
N PRO A 389 -11.30 -24.69 -11.81
CA PRO A 389 -11.47 -26.02 -11.22
C PRO A 389 -10.43 -26.98 -11.81
N LEU A 390 -9.64 -27.61 -10.97
CA LEU A 390 -8.62 -28.58 -11.41
C LEU A 390 -9.24 -29.81 -12.11
N SER A 391 -10.51 -30.08 -11.84
CA SER A 391 -11.27 -31.12 -12.54
C SER A 391 -11.35 -30.87 -14.06
N LEU A 392 -11.37 -29.61 -14.51
CA LEU A 392 -11.32 -29.24 -15.93
C LEU A 392 -9.96 -29.55 -16.57
N LEU A 393 -8.89 -29.63 -15.76
CA LEU A 393 -7.54 -29.98 -16.20
C LEU A 393 -7.25 -31.48 -16.10
N GLY A 394 -8.29 -32.30 -15.83
CA GLY A 394 -8.16 -33.76 -15.71
C GLY A 394 -7.61 -34.24 -14.35
N PHE A 395 -7.42 -33.32 -13.39
CA PHE A 395 -7.07 -33.68 -12.03
C PHE A 395 -8.37 -33.94 -11.26
N GLY A 396 -8.54 -35.18 -10.73
CA GLY A 396 -9.63 -35.54 -9.81
C GLY A 396 -9.52 -34.76 -8.48
N ALA A 397 -10.44 -34.97 -7.55
CA ALA A 397 -10.40 -34.36 -6.21
C ALA A 397 -9.11 -34.80 -5.47
N VAL A 398 -8.03 -34.05 -5.66
CA VAL A 398 -6.75 -34.28 -5.03
C VAL A 398 -6.70 -33.48 -3.73
N HIS A 399 -6.40 -34.16 -2.63
CA HIS A 399 -6.17 -33.54 -1.33
C HIS A 399 -4.69 -33.70 -0.96
N ILE A 400 -4.08 -32.57 -0.58
CA ILE A 400 -2.69 -32.59 -0.12
C ILE A 400 -2.69 -32.91 1.38
N GLY A 401 -2.21 -34.09 1.74
CA GLY A 401 -2.15 -34.51 3.12
C GLY A 401 -1.25 -33.64 4.00
N GLY A 402 -1.58 -33.54 5.28
CA GLY A 402 -0.77 -32.84 6.29
C GLY A 402 -1.05 -31.32 6.45
N LEU A 403 -1.85 -30.73 5.61
CA LEU A 403 -2.26 -29.32 5.72
C LEU A 403 -3.80 -29.23 5.71
N GLY A 404 -4.39 -28.40 6.56
CA GLY A 404 -5.80 -28.00 6.44
C GLY A 404 -6.84 -28.78 7.25
N GLY A 405 -6.50 -29.75 8.11
CA GLY A 405 -7.47 -30.50 8.93
C GLY A 405 -7.72 -31.93 8.47
N PRO A 406 -8.76 -32.65 8.98
CA PRO A 406 -8.91 -34.13 8.83
C PRO A 406 -9.06 -34.63 7.39
N GLY A 407 -9.28 -33.79 6.40
CA GLY A 407 -9.41 -34.16 4.97
C GLY A 407 -8.24 -33.70 4.08
N GLY A 408 -7.24 -33.02 4.63
CA GLY A 408 -6.19 -32.37 3.84
C GLY A 408 -6.65 -31.09 3.14
N LEU A 409 -5.69 -30.37 2.54
CA LEU A 409 -5.97 -29.14 1.77
C LEU A 409 -6.39 -29.52 0.35
N PRO A 410 -7.54 -29.05 -0.16
CA PRO A 410 -7.90 -29.20 -1.57
C PRO A 410 -6.80 -28.65 -2.49
N ALA A 411 -6.49 -29.32 -3.58
CA ALA A 411 -5.45 -28.88 -4.50
C ALA A 411 -5.74 -27.49 -5.11
N GLU A 412 -7.03 -27.16 -5.29
CA GLU A 412 -7.44 -25.84 -5.72
C GLU A 412 -7.08 -24.74 -4.69
N ALA A 413 -7.25 -25.04 -3.40
CA ALA A 413 -6.85 -24.11 -2.33
C ALA A 413 -5.32 -23.95 -2.28
N ALA A 414 -4.55 -25.01 -2.48
CA ALA A 414 -3.09 -24.93 -2.60
C ALA A 414 -2.67 -24.12 -3.83
N LEU A 415 -3.34 -24.31 -4.97
CA LEU A 415 -3.13 -23.52 -6.17
C LEU A 415 -3.42 -22.05 -5.90
N ALA A 416 -4.49 -21.74 -5.16
CA ALA A 416 -4.82 -20.35 -4.78
C ALA A 416 -3.73 -19.70 -3.92
N LEU A 417 -3.11 -20.42 -2.99
CA LEU A 417 -1.98 -19.92 -2.19
C LEU A 417 -0.76 -19.58 -3.07
N VAL A 418 -0.40 -20.46 -3.99
CA VAL A 418 0.72 -20.23 -4.93
C VAL A 418 0.39 -19.08 -5.88
N SER A 419 -0.82 -19.09 -6.42
CA SER A 419 -1.30 -18.00 -7.31
C SER A 419 -1.31 -16.66 -6.61
N GLY A 420 -1.68 -16.63 -5.31
CA GLY A 420 -1.60 -15.43 -4.47
C GLY A 420 -0.18 -14.88 -4.39
N ALA A 421 0.81 -15.73 -4.14
CA ALA A 421 2.20 -15.30 -4.09
C ALA A 421 2.70 -14.77 -5.46
N VAL A 422 2.36 -15.44 -6.56
CA VAL A 422 2.74 -15.01 -7.92
C VAL A 422 2.03 -13.69 -8.29
N MET A 423 0.75 -13.55 -7.93
CA MET A 423 -0.01 -12.32 -8.12
C MET A 423 0.64 -11.15 -7.39
N GLY A 424 0.96 -11.35 -6.12
CA GLY A 424 1.62 -10.32 -5.31
C GLY A 424 2.98 -9.94 -5.86
N ALA A 425 3.78 -10.92 -6.30
CA ALA A 425 5.07 -10.66 -6.91
C ALA A 425 4.95 -9.80 -8.17
N GLY A 426 4.00 -10.12 -9.06
CA GLY A 426 3.76 -9.33 -10.28
C GLY A 426 3.35 -7.89 -9.99
N LEU A 427 2.45 -7.68 -9.01
CA LEU A 427 2.05 -6.35 -8.55
C LEU A 427 3.22 -5.57 -7.96
N GLY A 428 4.02 -6.19 -7.08
CA GLY A 428 5.18 -5.53 -6.45
C GLY A 428 6.24 -5.08 -7.46
N VAL A 429 6.51 -5.89 -8.50
CA VAL A 429 7.39 -5.48 -9.62
C VAL A 429 6.84 -4.26 -10.33
N PHE A 430 5.54 -4.27 -10.66
CA PHE A 430 4.91 -3.15 -11.37
C PHE A 430 4.92 -1.88 -10.53
N GLU A 431 4.58 -1.94 -9.25
CA GLU A 431 4.54 -0.78 -8.36
C GLU A 431 5.87 -0.05 -8.28
N ILE A 432 6.98 -0.79 -8.15
CA ILE A 432 8.33 -0.18 -8.13
C ILE A 432 8.63 0.48 -9.47
N ILE A 433 8.42 -0.24 -10.58
CA ILE A 433 8.69 0.30 -11.91
C ILE A 433 7.84 1.55 -12.15
N TRP A 434 6.56 1.53 -11.77
CA TRP A 434 5.66 2.67 -11.93
C TRP A 434 6.12 3.87 -11.10
N ALA A 435 6.39 3.66 -9.81
CA ALA A 435 6.85 4.72 -8.91
C ALA A 435 8.16 5.36 -9.42
N THR A 436 9.13 4.55 -9.82
CA THR A 436 10.41 5.03 -10.36
C THR A 436 10.21 5.79 -11.68
N THR A 437 9.39 5.25 -12.59
CA THR A 437 9.10 5.89 -13.89
C THR A 437 8.42 7.24 -13.70
N MET A 438 7.47 7.33 -12.77
CA MET A 438 6.81 8.59 -12.41
C MET A 438 7.80 9.62 -11.87
N GLN A 439 8.71 9.22 -10.99
CA GLN A 439 9.72 10.13 -10.40
C GLN A 439 10.75 10.62 -11.41
N GLU A 440 11.12 9.79 -12.39
CA GLU A 440 12.14 10.14 -13.38
C GLU A 440 11.60 10.93 -14.57
N LEU A 441 10.38 10.59 -15.04
CA LEU A 441 9.84 11.17 -16.28
C LEU A 441 8.90 12.37 -16.02
N VAL A 442 8.38 12.54 -14.81
CA VAL A 442 7.52 13.69 -14.48
C VAL A 442 8.37 14.79 -13.82
N PRO A 443 8.31 16.04 -14.34
CA PRO A 443 9.04 17.15 -13.73
C PRO A 443 8.73 17.30 -12.24
N PRO A 444 9.74 17.56 -11.37
CA PRO A 444 9.57 17.63 -9.93
C PRO A 444 8.53 18.65 -9.45
N ASP A 445 8.36 19.75 -10.17
CA ASP A 445 7.36 20.79 -9.88
C ASP A 445 5.92 20.36 -10.17
N LYS A 446 5.72 19.30 -10.96
CA LYS A 446 4.41 18.74 -11.34
C LYS A 446 4.12 17.39 -10.70
N LEU A 447 5.13 16.71 -10.17
CA LEU A 447 5.02 15.34 -9.67
C LEU A 447 3.86 15.17 -8.67
N GLY A 448 3.71 16.07 -7.71
CA GLY A 448 2.64 15.98 -6.72
C GLY A 448 1.23 16.08 -7.32
N ARG A 449 1.03 16.97 -8.34
CA ARG A 449 -0.26 17.13 -9.02
C ARG A 449 -0.57 15.94 -9.91
N VAL A 450 0.43 15.44 -10.64
CA VAL A 450 0.32 14.25 -11.50
C VAL A 450 0.03 13.01 -10.67
N SER A 451 0.74 12.80 -9.55
CA SER A 451 0.48 11.68 -8.64
C SER A 451 -0.92 11.71 -8.03
N SER A 452 -1.46 12.92 -7.74
CA SER A 452 -2.84 13.04 -7.27
C SER A 452 -3.85 12.63 -8.34
N VAL A 453 -3.61 13.02 -9.60
CA VAL A 453 -4.46 12.61 -10.75
C VAL A 453 -4.33 11.12 -11.02
N ASP A 454 -3.12 10.56 -10.94
CA ASP A 454 -2.86 9.13 -11.07
C ASP A 454 -3.64 8.31 -10.04
N TRP A 455 -3.52 8.68 -8.77
CA TRP A 455 -4.19 7.99 -7.67
C TRP A 455 -5.72 8.07 -7.78
N LEU A 456 -6.26 9.27 -8.02
CA LEU A 456 -7.70 9.48 -8.21
C LEU A 456 -8.21 8.77 -9.45
N GLY A 457 -7.49 8.88 -10.58
CA GLY A 457 -7.85 8.26 -11.85
C GLY A 457 -7.83 6.74 -11.77
N SER A 458 -6.84 6.15 -11.13
CA SER A 458 -6.73 4.71 -10.97
C SER A 458 -7.83 4.11 -10.08
N LEU A 459 -8.32 4.84 -9.08
CA LEU A 459 -9.32 4.34 -8.14
C LEU A 459 -10.76 4.78 -8.42
N CYS A 460 -10.99 5.68 -9.39
CA CYS A 460 -12.32 6.26 -9.63
C CYS A 460 -13.39 5.22 -10.00
N LEU A 461 -13.03 4.14 -10.69
CA LEU A 461 -13.94 3.07 -11.08
C LEU A 461 -14.06 1.96 -10.02
N GLN A 462 -13.24 1.97 -8.98
CA GLN A 462 -13.23 0.91 -7.96
C GLN A 462 -14.59 0.70 -7.28
N PRO A 463 -15.33 1.75 -6.83
CA PRO A 463 -16.65 1.55 -6.22
C PRO A 463 -17.64 0.87 -7.18
N ILE A 464 -17.59 1.23 -8.46
CA ILE A 464 -18.43 0.60 -9.50
C ILE A 464 -18.03 -0.86 -9.67
N GLY A 465 -16.73 -1.15 -9.72
CA GLY A 465 -16.21 -2.50 -9.82
C GLY A 465 -16.66 -3.39 -8.65
N LEU A 466 -16.58 -2.88 -7.42
CA LEU A 466 -17.01 -3.60 -6.22
C LEU A 466 -18.51 -3.93 -6.26
N ALA A 467 -19.35 -2.98 -6.69
CA ALA A 467 -20.80 -3.19 -6.80
C ALA A 467 -21.15 -4.20 -7.89
N VAL A 468 -20.59 -4.01 -9.11
CA VAL A 468 -20.89 -4.85 -10.27
C VAL A 468 -20.39 -6.28 -10.05
N VAL A 469 -19.14 -6.43 -9.59
CA VAL A 469 -18.54 -7.75 -9.34
C VAL A 469 -19.29 -8.47 -8.22
N GLY A 470 -19.72 -7.74 -7.18
CA GLY A 470 -20.55 -8.32 -6.11
C GLY A 470 -21.83 -8.93 -6.66
N ALA A 471 -22.60 -8.14 -7.43
CA ALA A 471 -23.86 -8.59 -8.04
C ALA A 471 -23.65 -9.76 -9.03
N LEU A 472 -22.62 -9.70 -9.86
CA LEU A 472 -22.32 -10.77 -10.81
C LEU A 472 -21.86 -12.05 -10.10
N THR A 473 -21.12 -11.93 -8.98
CA THR A 473 -20.66 -13.10 -8.19
C THR A 473 -21.84 -13.92 -7.66
N ASP A 474 -22.93 -13.27 -7.26
CA ASP A 474 -24.10 -13.96 -6.74
C ASP A 474 -24.88 -14.71 -7.84
N VAL A 475 -24.76 -14.27 -9.09
CA VAL A 475 -25.45 -14.90 -10.25
C VAL A 475 -24.57 -15.97 -10.90
N VAL A 476 -23.30 -15.66 -11.15
CA VAL A 476 -22.40 -16.50 -11.96
C VAL A 476 -21.54 -17.43 -11.10
N GLY A 477 -21.37 -17.08 -9.83
CA GLY A 477 -20.52 -17.78 -8.88
C GLY A 477 -19.11 -17.19 -8.77
N PRO A 478 -18.46 -17.38 -7.59
CA PRO A 478 -17.19 -16.73 -7.30
C PRO A 478 -16.06 -17.22 -8.21
N ALA A 479 -15.98 -18.50 -8.51
CA ALA A 479 -14.92 -19.08 -9.34
C ALA A 479 -14.87 -18.45 -10.73
N TRP A 480 -16.02 -18.33 -11.41
CA TRP A 480 -16.08 -17.71 -12.73
C TRP A 480 -15.77 -16.22 -12.72
N MET A 481 -16.05 -15.52 -11.61
CA MET A 481 -15.68 -14.11 -11.49
C MET A 481 -14.16 -13.92 -11.40
N PHE A 482 -13.43 -14.83 -10.75
CA PHE A 482 -11.96 -14.81 -10.77
C PHE A 482 -11.40 -15.09 -12.16
N VAL A 483 -11.95 -16.08 -12.88
CA VAL A 483 -11.55 -16.39 -14.26
C VAL A 483 -11.81 -15.20 -15.18
N ALA A 484 -13.02 -14.65 -15.15
CA ALA A 484 -13.41 -13.52 -16.00
C ALA A 484 -12.59 -12.26 -15.68
N GLY A 485 -12.45 -11.90 -14.41
CA GLY A 485 -11.67 -10.75 -13.97
C GLY A 485 -10.19 -10.90 -14.35
N GLY A 486 -9.59 -12.06 -14.09
CA GLY A 486 -8.20 -12.32 -14.46
C GLY A 486 -7.97 -12.24 -15.97
N LEU A 487 -8.83 -12.86 -16.79
CA LEU A 487 -8.73 -12.80 -18.26
C LEU A 487 -8.97 -11.39 -18.79
N LEU A 488 -9.95 -10.67 -18.26
CA LEU A 488 -10.19 -9.27 -18.62
C LEU A 488 -8.96 -8.42 -18.32
N SER A 489 -8.36 -8.60 -17.13
CA SER A 489 -7.15 -7.87 -16.75
C SER A 489 -5.95 -8.22 -17.63
N VAL A 490 -5.76 -9.49 -18.00
CA VAL A 490 -4.75 -9.92 -18.99
C VAL A 490 -4.96 -9.21 -20.32
N LEU A 491 -6.19 -9.18 -20.82
CA LEU A 491 -6.54 -8.53 -22.08
C LEU A 491 -6.23 -7.03 -22.03
N LEU A 492 -6.71 -6.33 -20.99
CA LEU A 492 -6.48 -4.89 -20.80
C LEU A 492 -4.99 -4.57 -20.74
N THR A 493 -4.23 -5.35 -19.98
CA THR A 493 -2.78 -5.15 -19.83
C THR A 493 -2.04 -5.45 -21.15
N ALA A 494 -2.44 -6.50 -21.87
CA ALA A 494 -1.87 -6.82 -23.17
C ALA A 494 -2.16 -5.72 -24.21
N LEU A 495 -3.36 -5.11 -24.19
CA LEU A 495 -3.69 -3.95 -25.03
C LEU A 495 -2.76 -2.77 -24.74
N GLY A 496 -2.36 -2.55 -23.48
CA GLY A 496 -1.38 -1.53 -23.11
C GLY A 496 -0.04 -1.73 -23.80
N LEU A 497 0.41 -2.97 -23.95
CA LEU A 497 1.66 -3.30 -24.67
C LEU A 497 1.60 -3.01 -26.19
N LEU A 498 0.44 -2.74 -26.78
CA LEU A 498 0.35 -2.31 -28.18
C LEU A 498 0.85 -0.87 -28.36
N SER A 499 0.83 -0.06 -27.28
CA SER A 499 1.34 1.30 -27.32
C SER A 499 2.87 1.32 -27.48
N ARG A 500 3.36 2.00 -28.53
CA ARG A 500 4.80 2.20 -28.73
C ARG A 500 5.46 2.98 -27.59
N GLN A 501 4.75 3.97 -27.05
CA GLN A 501 5.29 4.79 -25.95
C GLN A 501 5.52 3.95 -24.69
N ILE A 502 4.60 3.04 -24.35
CA ILE A 502 4.77 2.14 -23.21
C ILE A 502 5.95 1.18 -23.44
N ARG A 503 6.07 0.60 -24.62
CA ARG A 503 7.17 -0.34 -24.94
C ARG A 503 8.54 0.32 -24.98
N GLN A 504 8.60 1.62 -25.23
CA GLN A 504 9.82 2.42 -25.33
C GLN A 504 10.19 3.13 -24.03
N LEU A 505 9.44 2.91 -22.93
CA LEU A 505 9.84 3.38 -21.61
C LEU A 505 11.10 2.64 -21.15
N ASP A 506 12.19 3.39 -20.98
CA ASP A 506 13.51 2.90 -20.57
C ASP A 506 14.04 3.71 -19.38
#